data_8c28733d41932dcaf00ade48be0a3e4a
#
_entry.id   8c28733d41932dcaf00ade48be0a3e4a
#
_cell.length_a   1.000
_cell.length_b   1.000
_cell.length_c   1.000
_cell.angle_alpha   90.00
_cell.angle_beta   90.00
_cell.angle_gamma   90.00
#
_symmetry.space_group_name_H-M   'P 1'
#
loop_
_entity.id
_entity.type
_entity.pdbx_description
1 polymer ?
#
loop_
_entity_poly.entity_id
_entity_poly.type
_entity_poly.pdbx_seq_one_letter_code
_entity_poly.pdbx_strand_id
1 'polypeptide(L)' 'MITVPVEQLSESALLGVVDAFILREGTDYGHQDYTLDEKRRRVMALLDNGDAEICYYPENEHIDIVLTSV' A
#
# COMPACT_ATOMS: atom_id res chain seq x y z
N MET A 1 -16.54 1.85 2.50
CA MET A 1 -15.08 1.83 2.64
C MET A 1 -14.73 1.95 4.10
N ILE A 2 -13.82 1.11 4.56
CA ILE A 2 -13.42 1.11 5.94
C ILE A 2 -11.93 1.28 6.00
N THR A 3 -11.44 2.25 6.76
CA THR A 3 -10.01 2.45 6.93
C THR A 3 -9.49 1.43 7.93
N VAL A 4 -8.44 0.73 7.58
CA VAL A 4 -7.88 -0.32 8.41
C VAL A 4 -6.53 0.13 8.94
N PRO A 5 -6.35 0.22 10.25
CA PRO A 5 -5.05 0.60 10.79
C PRO A 5 -4.00 -0.46 10.46
N VAL A 6 -2.80 0.01 10.18
CA VAL A 6 -1.72 -0.89 9.81
C VAL A 6 -1.49 -1.96 10.87
N GLU A 7 -1.61 -1.57 12.11
CA GLU A 7 -1.33 -2.51 13.17
C GLU A 7 -2.35 -3.61 13.29
N GLN A 8 -3.45 -3.52 12.59
CA GLN A 8 -4.41 -4.59 12.64
C GLN A 8 -4.11 -5.69 11.63
N LEU A 9 -3.11 -5.52 10.82
CA LEU A 9 -2.72 -6.53 9.86
C LEU A 9 -1.47 -7.24 10.36
N SER A 10 -1.39 -8.54 10.10
CA SER A 10 -0.14 -9.23 10.35
C SER A 10 0.90 -8.72 9.37
N GLU A 11 2.16 -8.97 9.66
CA GLU A 11 3.21 -8.50 8.79
C GLU A 11 3.05 -9.10 7.40
N SER A 12 2.73 -10.36 7.29
CA SER A 12 2.60 -10.97 5.98
C SER A 12 1.38 -10.44 5.24
N ALA A 13 0.29 -10.16 5.94
CA ALA A 13 -0.88 -9.59 5.30
C ALA A 13 -0.56 -8.19 4.79
N LEU A 14 0.14 -7.40 5.59
CA LEU A 14 0.51 -6.06 5.21
C LEU A 14 1.41 -6.07 3.98
N LEU A 15 2.40 -6.94 3.95
CA LEU A 15 3.28 -7.03 2.80
C LEU A 15 2.51 -7.45 1.55
N GLY A 16 1.53 -8.31 1.69
CA GLY A 16 0.71 -8.70 0.55
C GLY A 16 -0.07 -7.53 -0.03
N VAL A 17 -0.61 -6.67 0.83
CA VAL A 17 -1.35 -5.50 0.39
C VAL A 17 -0.39 -4.51 -0.27
N VAL A 18 0.78 -4.30 0.31
CA VAL A 18 1.77 -3.39 -0.23
C VAL A 18 2.23 -3.87 -1.60
N ASP A 19 2.50 -5.15 -1.74
CA ASP A 19 2.97 -5.70 -3.01
C ASP A 19 1.91 -5.59 -4.09
N ALA A 20 0.66 -5.84 -3.73
CA ALA A 20 -0.43 -5.71 -4.68
C ALA A 20 -0.57 -4.27 -5.16
N PHE A 21 -0.38 -3.32 -4.25
CA PHE A 21 -0.44 -1.92 -4.61
C PHE A 21 0.69 -1.57 -5.57
N ILE A 22 1.91 -2.03 -5.31
CA ILE A 22 3.05 -1.76 -6.16
C ILE A 22 2.81 -2.33 -7.56
N LEU A 23 2.29 -3.54 -7.63
CA LEU A 23 2.04 -4.14 -8.91
C LEU A 23 0.95 -3.41 -9.68
N ARG A 24 -0.06 -2.96 -8.99
CA ARG A 24 -1.15 -2.30 -9.66
C ARG A 24 -0.75 -0.94 -10.19
N GLU A 25 0.13 -0.25 -9.46
CA GLU A 25 0.52 1.06 -9.89
C GLU A 25 1.46 1.01 -11.06
N GLY A 26 1.92 -0.12 -11.43
CA GLY A 26 2.57 -0.23 -12.64
C GLY A 26 3.92 0.04 -12.63
N THR A 27 4.37 0.40 -11.79
CA THR A 27 5.64 0.40 -11.77
C THR A 27 6.48 1.10 -12.56
N ASP A 28 6.13 1.81 -13.30
CA ASP A 28 7.04 2.40 -14.06
C ASP A 28 7.41 3.57 -13.63
N TYR A 29 7.56 3.85 -12.44
CA TYR A 29 8.05 4.97 -12.04
C TYR A 29 9.22 5.24 -12.76
N GLY A 30 9.12 5.34 -13.88
CA GLY A 30 10.10 5.89 -14.45
C GLY A 30 11.31 5.24 -14.48
N HIS A 31 11.41 4.33 -14.86
CA HIS A 31 12.63 3.82 -15.17
C HIS A 31 13.50 3.76 -14.09
N GLN A 32 13.20 3.46 -13.09
CA GLN A 32 14.07 3.50 -12.17
C GLN A 32 14.56 2.33 -11.78
N ASP A 33 15.46 2.22 -11.15
CA ASP A 33 16.08 1.17 -10.73
C ASP A 33 15.71 0.91 -9.35
N TYR A 34 14.59 1.16 -8.89
CA TYR A 34 14.20 0.86 -7.53
C TYR A 34 13.96 -0.63 -7.37
N THR A 35 14.53 -1.25 -6.38
CA THR A 35 14.27 -2.64 -6.08
C THR A 35 12.90 -2.75 -5.44
N LEU A 36 12.37 -3.96 -5.34
CA LEU A 36 11.10 -4.20 -4.67
C LEU A 36 11.16 -3.76 -3.21
N ASP A 37 12.27 -4.01 -2.54
CA ASP A 37 12.41 -3.59 -1.17
C ASP A 37 12.34 -2.07 -1.04
N GLU A 38 12.92 -1.35 -1.96
CA GLU A 38 12.88 0.10 -1.91
C GLU A 38 11.47 0.61 -2.15
N LYS A 39 10.74 -0.04 -3.05
CA LYS A 39 9.36 0.34 -3.29
C LYS A 39 8.51 0.06 -2.07
N ARG A 40 8.74 -1.05 -1.42
CA ARG A 40 8.00 -1.38 -0.19
C ARG A 40 8.26 -0.35 0.88
N ARG A 41 9.52 0.07 1.05
CA ARG A 41 9.84 1.06 2.06
C ARG A 41 9.16 2.37 1.78
N ARG A 42 9.07 2.76 0.53
CA ARG A 42 8.41 4.02 0.19
C ARG A 42 6.94 3.96 0.53
N VAL A 43 6.28 2.84 0.24
CA VAL A 43 4.87 2.69 0.55
C VAL A 43 4.67 2.65 2.05
N MET A 44 5.54 1.96 2.78
CA MET A 44 5.43 1.90 4.23
C MET A 44 5.62 3.28 4.84
N ALA A 45 6.51 4.08 4.28
CA ALA A 45 6.71 5.44 4.78
C ALA A 45 5.46 6.29 4.54
N LEU A 46 4.79 6.10 3.41
CA LEU A 46 3.55 6.82 3.17
C LEU A 46 2.50 6.44 4.20
N LEU A 47 2.40 5.17 4.52
CA LEU A 47 1.44 4.73 5.52
C LEU A 47 1.79 5.26 6.90
N ASP A 48 3.08 5.26 7.25
CA ASP A 48 3.50 5.76 8.54
C ASP A 48 3.28 7.25 8.69
N ASN A 49 3.41 8.00 7.62
CA ASN A 49 3.25 9.44 7.68
C ASN A 49 1.82 9.88 7.54
N GLY A 50 0.92 8.98 7.26
CA GLY A 50 -0.48 9.34 7.06
C GLY A 50 -0.75 9.84 5.65
N ASP A 51 0.17 9.67 4.73
CA ASP A 51 -0.01 10.09 3.35
C ASP A 51 -0.72 9.01 2.54
N ALA A 52 -0.92 7.85 3.10
CA ALA A 52 -1.68 6.78 2.49
C ALA A 52 -2.41 6.01 3.56
N GLU A 53 -3.49 5.37 3.19
CA GLU A 53 -4.28 4.58 4.12
C GLU A 53 -4.65 3.26 3.49
N ILE A 54 -4.84 2.24 4.31
CA ILE A 54 -5.33 0.96 3.86
C ILE A 54 -6.84 0.98 4.02
N CYS A 55 -7.55 0.65 2.96
CA CYS A 55 -9.00 0.70 2.97
C CYS A 55 -9.57 -0.64 2.56
N TYR A 56 -10.64 -1.05 3.22
CA TYR A 56 -11.32 -2.28 2.92
C TYR A 56 -12.68 -1.94 2.32
N TYR A 57 -13.04 -2.63 1.25
CA TYR A 57 -14.28 -2.42 0.55
C TYR A 57 -15.11 -3.70 0.71
N PRO A 58 -16.02 -3.74 1.66
CA PRO A 58 -16.75 -4.97 1.96
C PRO A 58 -17.59 -5.47 0.80
N GLU A 59 -18.09 -4.59 -0.03
CA GLU A 59 -18.95 -5.03 -1.09
C GLU A 59 -18.19 -5.89 -2.10
N ASN A 60 -16.90 -5.75 -2.22
CA ASN A 60 -16.13 -6.55 -3.12
C ASN A 60 -15.13 -7.42 -2.39
N GLU A 61 -15.12 -7.35 -1.10
CA GLU A 61 -14.12 -8.04 -0.30
C GLU A 61 -12.73 -7.69 -0.80
N HIS A 62 -12.51 -6.43 -1.06
CA HIS A 62 -11.26 -5.96 -1.65
C HIS A 62 -10.55 -5.05 -0.66
N ILE A 63 -9.24 -5.16 -0.59
CA ILE A 63 -8.46 -4.30 0.26
C ILE A 63 -7.44 -3.59 -0.60
N ASP A 64 -7.18 -2.34 -0.34
CA ASP A 64 -6.32 -1.54 -1.19
C ASP A 64 -5.65 -0.45 -0.39
N ILE A 65 -4.69 0.23 -1.00
CA ILE A 65 -4.04 1.38 -0.41
C ILE A 65 -4.46 2.61 -1.20
N VAL A 66 -4.87 3.64 -0.50
CA VAL A 66 -5.36 4.86 -1.11
C VAL A 66 -4.46 5.99 -0.65
N LEU A 67 -4.00 6.82 -1.57
CA LEU A 67 -3.18 7.96 -1.21
C LEU A 67 -4.10 9.05 -0.68
N THR A 68 -3.74 9.59 0.46
CA THR A 68 -4.55 10.62 1.07
C THR A 68 -3.91 11.98 0.96
N SER A 69 -2.63 12.02 0.67
CA SER A 69 -1.95 13.27 0.56
C SER A 69 -2.12 13.78 -0.85
N VAL A 70 -2.34 15.01 -1.01
CA VAL A 70 -2.60 15.54 -2.31
C VAL A 70 -1.51 16.44 -2.79
#